data_26debf826a06da66dd95047afebff59c
#
_entry.id   26debf826a06da66dd95047afebff59c
#
_cell.length_a   1.000
_cell.length_b   1.000
_cell.length_c   1.000
_cell.angle_alpha   90.00
_cell.angle_beta   90.00
_cell.angle_gamma   90.00
#
_symmetry.space_group_name_H-M   'P 1'
#
loop_
_entity.id
_entity.type
_entity.pdbx_description
1 polymer ?
#
loop_
_entity_poly.entity_id
_entity_poly.type
_entity_poly.pdbx_seq_one_letter_code
_entity_poly.pdbx_strand_id
1 'polypeptide(L)'
;MLSPTLDELPSPPPQKKGWPWTEAGTAQIRADPSERHWPRVTVVTPSLNQGQYIEEAIRSVLLQGYPDLEYIVMDGGSTDATVEVIRKYEQWIAHWVSEPDAGQSQAINSGWARGSGKVLAYLNSDDAYLEDAIFSGVQALQATAEAGMAYGTAVVVDEAGRELRRWEAKPFSLRAMLLEGNVVPQAAAFYTRRSLDTVGYLANDLEMIMDYELSLRVGLAFPSVCIPRMLARFRDHPRSKSRNQFATTGRELVNLVKKLSTDPLTAREVGALRQASLSRIHYEWALSCIAHDQRDGSTGRHLRESLRLHPAYAMGRPMQSAYILKEILREVSATQTRPI
;
A
#
# COMPACT_ATOMS: atom_id res chain seq x y z
N MET A 1 22.84 -11.47 -1.06
CA MET A 1 23.87 -10.44 -0.72
C MET A 1 23.77 -10.20 0.78
N LEU A 2 24.89 -9.97 1.50
CA LEU A 2 24.81 -9.60 2.91
C LEU A 2 24.25 -8.18 3.01
N SER A 3 23.30 -7.94 3.93
CA SER A 3 22.81 -6.61 4.22
C SER A 3 23.94 -5.72 4.74
N PRO A 4 24.10 -4.48 4.25
CA PRO A 4 25.15 -3.59 4.75
C PRO A 4 24.86 -3.14 6.18
N THR A 5 25.92 -2.73 6.87
CA THR A 5 25.81 -1.97 8.11
C THR A 5 25.58 -0.49 7.81
N LEU A 6 25.17 0.28 8.81
CA LEU A 6 24.95 1.72 8.66
C LEU A 6 26.19 2.46 8.17
N ASP A 7 27.38 2.07 8.69
CA ASP A 7 28.67 2.71 8.38
C ASP A 7 29.19 2.40 6.97
N GLU A 8 28.70 1.32 6.36
CA GLU A 8 29.02 0.96 4.97
C GLU A 8 28.20 1.75 3.95
N LEU A 9 27.05 2.29 4.36
CA LEU A 9 26.19 3.07 3.47
C LEU A 9 26.73 4.49 3.26
N PRO A 10 26.42 5.14 2.14
CA PRO A 10 26.72 6.56 1.91
C PRO A 10 26.24 7.43 3.06
N SER A 11 27.00 8.46 3.40
CA SER A 11 26.60 9.41 4.46
C SER A 11 25.23 10.02 4.15
N PRO A 12 24.34 10.09 5.14
CA PRO A 12 23.01 10.69 4.93
C PRO A 12 23.10 12.20 4.70
N PRO A 13 22.09 12.81 4.08
CA PRO A 13 21.98 14.27 4.02
C PRO A 13 22.02 14.87 5.43
N PRO A 14 22.72 16.02 5.66
CA PRO A 14 23.00 16.55 7.01
C PRO A 14 21.78 16.78 7.90
N GLN A 15 20.60 17.05 7.30
CA GLN A 15 19.35 17.29 8.00
C GLN A 15 18.58 16.01 8.36
N LYS A 16 18.97 14.85 7.83
CA LYS A 16 18.32 13.58 8.07
C LYS A 16 18.91 12.88 9.28
N LYS A 17 18.06 12.48 10.24
CA LYS A 17 18.44 11.81 11.50
C LYS A 17 17.44 10.69 11.84
N GLY A 18 17.84 9.85 12.79
CA GLY A 18 17.05 8.70 13.21
C GLY A 18 17.09 7.58 12.18
N TRP A 19 16.19 6.61 12.32
CA TRP A 19 16.01 5.51 11.37
C TRP A 19 15.42 5.99 10.03
N PRO A 20 15.94 5.59 8.88
CA PRO A 20 17.10 4.71 8.61
C PRO A 20 18.39 5.52 8.30
N TRP A 21 18.55 6.71 8.88
CA TRP A 21 19.61 7.65 8.48
C TRP A 21 20.87 7.56 9.35
N THR A 22 20.69 7.70 10.67
CA THR A 22 21.81 7.76 11.64
C THR A 22 21.65 6.74 12.76
N GLU A 23 20.62 5.91 12.72
CA GLU A 23 20.36 4.84 13.67
C GLU A 23 20.39 3.50 12.96
N ALA A 24 21.11 2.54 13.52
CA ALA A 24 21.10 1.16 13.07
C ALA A 24 19.91 0.42 13.72
N GLY A 25 19.23 -0.39 12.94
CA GLY A 25 18.16 -1.23 13.48
C GLY A 25 18.70 -2.30 14.46
N THR A 26 17.86 -2.70 15.39
CA THR A 26 18.18 -3.75 16.39
C THR A 26 18.30 -5.15 15.78
N ALA A 27 17.85 -5.34 14.55
CA ALA A 27 17.87 -6.62 13.81
C ALA A 27 19.28 -7.16 13.53
N GLN A 28 20.27 -6.28 13.39
CA GLN A 28 21.66 -6.68 13.14
C GLN A 28 22.25 -7.56 14.25
N ILE A 29 21.64 -7.61 15.42
CA ILE A 29 22.10 -8.35 16.60
C ILE A 29 21.45 -9.76 16.69
N ARG A 30 20.38 -10.04 15.95
CA ARG A 30 19.53 -11.23 16.16
C ARG A 30 19.72 -12.37 15.18
N ALA A 31 20.37 -12.13 14.08
CA ALA A 31 20.57 -13.19 13.08
C ALA A 31 21.87 -13.95 13.37
N ASP A 32 21.83 -14.95 14.22
CA ASP A 32 22.78 -16.05 14.09
C ASP A 32 22.37 -16.85 12.83
N PRO A 33 23.13 -16.74 11.72
CA PRO A 33 22.80 -17.45 10.48
C PRO A 33 22.77 -18.98 10.65
N SER A 34 23.35 -19.51 11.75
CA SER A 34 23.52 -20.93 11.98
C SER A 34 22.27 -21.59 12.61
N GLU A 35 21.41 -20.85 13.28
CA GLU A 35 20.32 -21.44 14.08
C GLU A 35 18.95 -21.54 13.39
N ARG A 36 18.72 -20.83 12.27
CA ARG A 36 17.45 -20.87 11.52
C ARG A 36 17.69 -20.81 10.02
N HIS A 37 16.94 -21.61 9.30
CA HIS A 37 16.86 -21.48 7.84
C HIS A 37 15.97 -20.28 7.46
N TRP A 38 16.59 -19.14 7.17
CA TRP A 38 15.91 -17.95 6.69
C TRP A 38 15.63 -18.07 5.19
N PRO A 39 14.37 -18.04 4.75
CA PRO A 39 14.06 -18.11 3.33
C PRO A 39 14.48 -16.81 2.65
N ARG A 40 14.90 -16.88 1.37
CA ARG A 40 15.15 -15.67 0.59
C ARG A 40 13.90 -14.80 0.50
N VAL A 41 14.07 -13.51 0.74
CA VAL A 41 13.04 -12.48 0.59
C VAL A 41 13.39 -11.60 -0.60
N THR A 42 12.51 -11.49 -1.59
CA THR A 42 12.62 -10.48 -2.65
C THR A 42 11.77 -9.28 -2.29
N VAL A 43 12.38 -8.12 -2.15
CA VAL A 43 11.70 -6.83 -2.02
C VAL A 43 11.86 -6.06 -3.33
N VAL A 44 10.75 -5.58 -3.89
CA VAL A 44 10.76 -4.75 -5.10
C VAL A 44 10.38 -3.31 -4.74
N THR A 45 11.15 -2.33 -5.18
CA THR A 45 10.77 -0.92 -5.12
C THR A 45 10.49 -0.40 -6.52
N PRO A 46 9.22 -0.15 -6.89
CA PRO A 46 8.88 0.59 -8.10
C PRO A 46 9.14 2.08 -7.87
N SER A 47 9.61 2.79 -8.89
CA SER A 47 9.91 4.22 -8.78
C SER A 47 9.60 4.96 -10.08
N LEU A 48 9.11 6.19 -9.97
CA LEU A 48 9.04 7.16 -11.07
C LEU A 48 9.06 8.58 -10.50
N ASN A 49 10.15 9.32 -10.76
CA ASN A 49 10.35 10.70 -10.30
C ASN A 49 10.17 10.87 -8.77
N GLN A 50 10.89 10.04 -7.99
CA GLN A 50 10.85 10.01 -6.53
C GLN A 50 12.20 10.32 -5.88
N GLY A 51 13.06 11.11 -6.54
CA GLY A 51 14.42 11.41 -6.09
C GLY A 51 14.51 12.00 -4.69
N GLN A 52 13.45 12.65 -4.21
CA GLN A 52 13.41 13.21 -2.85
C GLN A 52 13.10 12.18 -1.75
N TYR A 53 12.56 11.00 -2.09
CA TYR A 53 12.12 10.00 -1.11
C TYR A 53 12.84 8.66 -1.23
N ILE A 54 13.22 8.26 -2.44
CA ILE A 54 13.73 6.92 -2.72
C ILE A 54 14.95 6.53 -1.88
N GLU A 55 15.76 7.48 -1.45
CA GLU A 55 16.93 7.20 -0.59
C GLU A 55 16.49 6.64 0.77
N GLU A 56 15.39 7.16 1.36
CA GLU A 56 14.82 6.62 2.60
C GLU A 56 14.30 5.19 2.41
N ALA A 57 13.60 4.94 1.30
CA ALA A 57 13.11 3.60 0.96
C ALA A 57 14.28 2.61 0.84
N ILE A 58 15.29 2.91 0.03
CA ILE A 58 16.46 2.06 -0.19
C ILE A 58 17.16 1.74 1.15
N ARG A 59 17.48 2.76 1.94
CA ARG A 59 18.14 2.58 3.23
C ARG A 59 17.32 1.74 4.19
N SER A 60 16.00 1.97 4.24
CA SER A 60 15.09 1.24 5.12
C SER A 60 15.01 -0.26 4.78
N VAL A 61 15.18 -0.63 3.51
CA VAL A 61 15.23 -2.02 3.06
C VAL A 61 16.61 -2.63 3.36
N LEU A 62 17.69 -1.96 3.01
CA LEU A 62 19.05 -2.48 3.16
C LEU A 62 19.46 -2.68 4.63
N LEU A 63 19.00 -1.78 5.51
CA LEU A 63 19.32 -1.81 6.94
C LEU A 63 18.45 -2.77 7.77
N GLN A 64 17.59 -3.58 7.12
CA GLN A 64 16.82 -4.61 7.83
C GLN A 64 17.71 -5.72 8.42
N GLY A 65 18.97 -5.84 8.02
CA GLY A 65 19.89 -6.86 8.52
C GLY A 65 19.45 -8.30 8.19
N TYR A 66 18.53 -8.48 7.24
CA TYR A 66 18.00 -9.79 6.91
C TYR A 66 19.03 -10.62 6.10
N PRO A 67 19.33 -11.89 6.50
CA PRO A 67 20.49 -12.64 5.98
C PRO A 67 20.44 -12.96 4.48
N ASP A 68 19.25 -13.23 3.93
CA ASP A 68 19.07 -13.58 2.52
C ASP A 68 18.05 -12.65 1.85
N LEU A 69 18.42 -11.36 1.82
CA LEU A 69 17.66 -10.30 1.16
C LEU A 69 18.09 -10.18 -0.31
N GLU A 70 17.09 -10.17 -1.20
CA GLU A 70 17.23 -9.86 -2.62
C GLU A 70 16.44 -8.59 -2.90
N TYR A 71 17.14 -7.46 -3.02
CA TYR A 71 16.52 -6.16 -3.23
C TYR A 71 16.58 -5.77 -4.71
N ILE A 72 15.44 -5.38 -5.29
CA ILE A 72 15.29 -5.04 -6.70
C ILE A 72 14.63 -3.66 -6.81
N VAL A 73 15.18 -2.78 -7.65
CA VAL A 73 14.61 -1.45 -7.93
C VAL A 73 14.20 -1.37 -9.40
N MET A 74 12.93 -1.05 -9.64
CA MET A 74 12.33 -0.93 -10.97
C MET A 74 11.91 0.52 -11.19
N ASP A 75 12.78 1.30 -11.85
CA ASP A 75 12.52 2.70 -12.16
C ASP A 75 11.92 2.84 -13.56
N GLY A 76 10.79 3.53 -13.67
CA GLY A 76 10.00 3.74 -14.88
C GLY A 76 10.56 4.81 -15.83
N GLY A 77 11.88 5.07 -15.79
CA GLY A 77 12.54 6.08 -16.63
C GLY A 77 12.45 7.48 -16.02
N SER A 78 12.79 7.61 -14.75
CA SER A 78 12.82 8.90 -14.05
C SER A 78 13.75 9.91 -14.70
N THR A 79 13.34 11.19 -14.65
CA THR A 79 14.07 12.33 -15.20
C THR A 79 14.57 13.30 -14.12
N ASP A 80 14.28 13.02 -12.86
CA ASP A 80 14.78 13.74 -11.69
C ASP A 80 16.03 13.05 -11.10
N ALA A 81 16.38 13.37 -9.86
CA ALA A 81 17.54 12.81 -9.16
C ALA A 81 17.40 11.30 -8.79
N THR A 82 16.29 10.63 -9.11
CA THR A 82 16.01 9.24 -8.73
C THR A 82 17.14 8.30 -9.11
N VAL A 83 17.53 8.31 -10.40
CA VAL A 83 18.57 7.42 -10.93
C VAL A 83 19.93 7.69 -10.29
N GLU A 84 20.25 8.96 -10.02
CA GLU A 84 21.49 9.33 -9.32
C GLU A 84 21.53 8.73 -7.91
N VAL A 85 20.40 8.78 -7.19
CA VAL A 85 20.28 8.17 -5.87
C VAL A 85 20.43 6.65 -5.94
N ILE A 86 19.73 5.96 -6.88
CA ILE A 86 19.82 4.51 -7.04
C ILE A 86 21.30 4.09 -7.23
N ARG A 87 22.04 4.79 -8.09
CA ARG A 87 23.47 4.49 -8.35
C ARG A 87 24.36 4.57 -7.12
N LYS A 88 24.07 5.44 -6.15
CA LYS A 88 24.82 5.49 -4.88
C LYS A 88 24.75 4.19 -4.09
N TYR A 89 23.69 3.39 -4.30
CA TYR A 89 23.40 2.16 -3.57
C TYR A 89 23.51 0.90 -4.42
N GLU A 90 23.88 1.01 -5.71
CA GLU A 90 23.82 -0.10 -6.67
C GLU A 90 24.59 -1.36 -6.26
N GLN A 91 25.68 -1.22 -5.53
CA GLN A 91 26.47 -2.36 -5.06
C GLN A 91 25.73 -3.27 -4.06
N TRP A 92 24.65 -2.78 -3.43
CA TRP A 92 23.81 -3.54 -2.49
C TRP A 92 22.43 -3.88 -3.09
N ILE A 93 22.16 -3.46 -4.31
CA ILE A 93 20.92 -3.76 -5.02
C ILE A 93 21.18 -4.96 -5.95
N ALA A 94 20.41 -6.04 -5.78
CA ALA A 94 20.60 -7.25 -6.57
C ALA A 94 20.34 -7.03 -8.07
N HIS A 95 19.39 -6.18 -8.39
CA HIS A 95 19.07 -5.76 -9.74
C HIS A 95 18.38 -4.40 -9.73
N TRP A 96 18.76 -3.52 -10.66
CA TRP A 96 17.98 -2.32 -10.93
C TRP A 96 17.96 -1.99 -12.41
N VAL A 97 16.92 -1.28 -12.83
CA VAL A 97 16.74 -0.81 -14.20
C VAL A 97 16.04 0.54 -14.16
N SER A 98 16.33 1.40 -15.15
CA SER A 98 15.61 2.65 -15.37
C SER A 98 15.20 2.71 -16.84
N GLU A 99 13.95 2.32 -17.12
CA GLU A 99 13.36 2.24 -18.46
C GLU A 99 11.87 2.57 -18.36
N PRO A 100 11.26 3.20 -19.38
CA PRO A 100 9.82 3.39 -19.42
C PRO A 100 9.07 2.07 -19.23
N ASP A 101 8.07 2.08 -18.36
CA ASP A 101 7.19 0.95 -18.07
C ASP A 101 5.72 1.26 -18.34
N ALA A 102 4.84 0.26 -18.23
CA ALA A 102 3.40 0.43 -18.37
C ALA A 102 2.69 0.67 -17.02
N GLY A 103 3.45 1.10 -16.00
CA GLY A 103 2.91 1.47 -14.70
C GLY A 103 3.36 0.57 -13.55
N GLN A 104 3.00 0.99 -12.36
CA GLN A 104 3.47 0.44 -11.08
C GLN A 104 3.28 -1.08 -10.95
N SER A 105 2.11 -1.61 -11.32
CA SER A 105 1.85 -3.06 -11.25
C SER A 105 2.80 -3.85 -12.14
N GLN A 106 3.07 -3.37 -13.36
CA GLN A 106 4.02 -4.02 -14.27
C GLN A 106 5.45 -3.96 -13.72
N ALA A 107 5.89 -2.81 -13.20
CA ALA A 107 7.21 -2.66 -12.59
C ALA A 107 7.42 -3.67 -11.45
N ILE A 108 6.45 -3.77 -10.52
CA ILE A 108 6.50 -4.71 -9.41
C ILE A 108 6.51 -6.16 -9.90
N ASN A 109 5.60 -6.53 -10.81
CA ASN A 109 5.51 -7.87 -11.38
C ASN A 109 6.81 -8.26 -12.09
N SER A 110 7.41 -7.35 -12.85
CA SER A 110 8.69 -7.56 -13.54
C SER A 110 9.84 -7.76 -12.53
N GLY A 111 9.85 -7.03 -11.43
CA GLY A 111 10.81 -7.21 -10.35
C GLY A 111 10.63 -8.57 -9.65
N TRP A 112 9.41 -8.96 -9.32
CA TRP A 112 9.11 -10.27 -8.72
C TRP A 112 9.44 -11.45 -9.64
N ALA A 113 9.23 -11.30 -10.95
CA ALA A 113 9.59 -12.32 -11.94
C ALA A 113 11.11 -12.51 -12.07
N ARG A 114 11.90 -11.47 -11.81
CA ARG A 114 13.38 -11.56 -11.76
C ARG A 114 13.88 -12.16 -10.45
N GLY A 115 13.17 -11.89 -9.37
CA GLY A 115 13.54 -12.34 -8.04
C GLY A 115 13.32 -13.84 -7.84
N SER A 116 14.08 -14.40 -6.91
CA SER A 116 14.07 -15.82 -6.55
C SER A 116 13.56 -16.10 -5.12
N GLY A 117 13.12 -15.06 -4.41
CA GLY A 117 12.66 -15.17 -3.03
C GLY A 117 11.45 -16.06 -2.86
N LYS A 118 11.41 -16.83 -1.75
CA LYS A 118 10.22 -17.58 -1.32
C LYS A 118 9.17 -16.70 -0.69
N VAL A 119 9.60 -15.54 -0.17
CA VAL A 119 8.75 -14.47 0.34
C VAL A 119 8.93 -13.26 -0.57
N LEU A 120 7.84 -12.65 -0.96
CA LEU A 120 7.77 -11.52 -1.87
C LEU A 120 7.14 -10.34 -1.16
N ALA A 121 7.72 -9.16 -1.32
CA ALA A 121 7.16 -7.90 -0.86
C ALA A 121 7.46 -6.80 -1.88
N TYR A 122 6.74 -5.71 -1.79
CA TYR A 122 7.15 -4.48 -2.47
C TYR A 122 6.96 -3.29 -1.55
N LEU A 123 7.84 -2.33 -1.70
CA LEU A 123 7.83 -1.08 -0.95
C LEU A 123 7.91 0.07 -1.96
N ASN A 124 6.92 0.95 -1.99
CA ASN A 124 6.96 2.10 -2.87
C ASN A 124 8.14 3.01 -2.52
N SER A 125 8.65 3.73 -3.51
CA SER A 125 9.83 4.57 -3.35
C SER A 125 9.63 5.81 -2.47
N ASP A 126 8.40 6.13 -2.10
CA ASP A 126 8.02 7.18 -1.14
C ASP A 126 7.72 6.66 0.27
N ASP A 127 7.70 5.34 0.46
CA ASP A 127 7.47 4.66 1.73
C ASP A 127 8.78 4.19 2.38
N ALA A 128 8.73 3.71 3.62
CA ALA A 128 9.88 3.15 4.31
C ALA A 128 9.49 2.01 5.26
N TYR A 129 10.31 0.95 5.34
CA TYR A 129 10.15 -0.02 6.41
C TYR A 129 10.58 0.57 7.76
N LEU A 130 9.92 0.14 8.82
CA LEU A 130 10.41 0.26 10.18
C LEU A 130 11.40 -0.87 10.47
N GLU A 131 12.09 -0.79 11.59
CA GLU A 131 13.01 -1.82 12.03
C GLU A 131 12.31 -3.18 12.19
N ASP A 132 13.03 -4.26 11.88
CA ASP A 132 12.52 -5.64 11.99
C ASP A 132 11.30 -5.99 11.11
N ALA A 133 10.93 -5.16 10.13
CA ALA A 133 9.75 -5.40 9.31
C ALA A 133 9.83 -6.73 8.56
N ILE A 134 10.95 -6.98 7.86
CA ILE A 134 11.16 -8.22 7.09
C ILE A 134 11.19 -9.44 8.01
N PHE A 135 11.93 -9.38 9.14
CA PHE A 135 11.96 -10.47 10.11
C PHE A 135 10.57 -10.79 10.66
N SER A 136 9.80 -9.76 11.05
CA SER A 136 8.44 -9.93 11.56
C SER A 136 7.52 -10.58 10.53
N GLY A 137 7.58 -10.16 9.29
CA GLY A 137 6.81 -10.74 8.19
C GLY A 137 7.14 -12.21 7.94
N VAL A 138 8.43 -12.53 7.84
CA VAL A 138 8.91 -13.90 7.62
C VAL A 138 8.57 -14.82 8.79
N GLN A 139 8.81 -14.38 10.04
CA GLN A 139 8.48 -15.19 11.22
C GLN A 139 6.98 -15.50 11.29
N ALA A 140 6.12 -14.52 10.99
CA ALA A 140 4.68 -14.73 10.97
C ALA A 140 4.26 -15.75 9.90
N LEU A 141 4.84 -15.67 8.70
CA LEU A 141 4.59 -16.63 7.62
C LEU A 141 5.08 -18.04 7.98
N GLN A 142 6.25 -18.16 8.64
CA GLN A 142 6.80 -19.47 9.06
C GLN A 142 6.03 -20.07 10.25
N ALA A 143 5.49 -19.24 11.14
CA ALA A 143 4.74 -19.70 12.32
C ALA A 143 3.34 -20.22 11.99
N THR A 144 2.79 -19.85 10.84
CA THR A 144 1.43 -20.22 10.42
C THR A 144 1.49 -21.13 9.19
N ALA A 145 1.16 -22.37 9.36
CA ALA A 145 1.12 -23.32 8.25
C ALA A 145 0.21 -22.80 7.13
N GLU A 146 0.69 -22.95 5.90
CA GLU A 146 -0.07 -22.57 4.69
C GLU A 146 -0.41 -21.07 4.55
N ALA A 147 0.12 -20.19 5.42
CA ALA A 147 -0.12 -18.75 5.28
C ALA A 147 0.26 -18.25 3.88
N GLY A 148 -0.61 -17.46 3.25
CA GLY A 148 -0.36 -16.83 1.96
C GLY A 148 0.19 -15.42 2.08
N MET A 149 -0.18 -14.71 3.16
CA MET A 149 0.34 -13.38 3.47
C MET A 149 0.43 -13.13 4.97
N ALA A 150 1.36 -12.25 5.35
CA ALA A 150 1.47 -11.66 6.68
C ALA A 150 1.61 -10.14 6.53
N TYR A 151 0.99 -9.37 7.40
CA TYR A 151 0.99 -7.92 7.30
C TYR A 151 0.81 -7.27 8.67
N GLY A 152 1.30 -6.05 8.81
CA GLY A 152 1.20 -5.26 10.03
C GLY A 152 0.64 -3.86 9.78
N THR A 153 0.63 -3.04 10.81
CA THR A 153 0.19 -1.64 10.78
C THR A 153 1.22 -0.77 10.03
N ALA A 154 0.74 0.19 9.26
CA ALA A 154 1.57 1.25 8.71
C ALA A 154 1.29 2.58 9.42
N VAL A 155 2.37 3.34 9.70
CA VAL A 155 2.27 4.71 10.18
C VAL A 155 2.16 5.63 8.99
N VAL A 156 1.06 6.36 8.86
CA VAL A 156 0.90 7.37 7.81
C VAL A 156 1.62 8.63 8.23
N VAL A 157 2.57 9.08 7.40
CA VAL A 157 3.40 10.25 7.65
C VAL A 157 3.24 11.30 6.56
N ASP A 158 3.50 12.56 6.89
CA ASP A 158 3.58 13.65 5.92
C ASP A 158 4.91 13.65 5.13
N GLU A 159 5.10 14.64 4.25
CA GLU A 159 6.35 14.81 3.49
C GLU A 159 7.60 14.91 4.37
N ALA A 160 7.46 15.46 5.57
CA ALA A 160 8.56 15.63 6.53
C ALA A 160 8.78 14.38 7.42
N GLY A 161 7.96 13.34 7.26
CA GLY A 161 8.04 12.11 8.07
C GLY A 161 7.33 12.21 9.42
N ARG A 162 6.53 13.27 9.67
CA ARG A 162 5.74 13.41 10.90
C ARG A 162 4.50 12.54 10.85
N GLU A 163 4.22 11.79 11.92
CA GLU A 163 3.03 10.93 12.01
C GLU A 163 1.75 11.78 11.89
N LEU A 164 0.88 11.39 10.98
CA LEU A 164 -0.46 11.95 10.78
C LEU A 164 -1.52 11.07 11.43
N ARG A 165 -1.43 9.77 11.21
CA ARG A 165 -2.35 8.75 11.70
C ARG A 165 -1.75 7.36 11.52
N ARG A 166 -2.43 6.35 12.02
CA ARG A 166 -2.08 4.95 11.76
C ARG A 166 -3.07 4.33 10.81
N TRP A 167 -2.56 3.54 9.89
CA TRP A 167 -3.34 2.61 9.08
C TRP A 167 -3.27 1.26 9.78
N GLU A 168 -4.21 1.06 10.71
CA GLU A 168 -4.26 -0.13 11.55
C GLU A 168 -4.55 -1.38 10.73
N ALA A 169 -3.67 -2.36 10.82
CA ALA A 169 -3.92 -3.70 10.30
C ALA A 169 -5.02 -4.37 11.13
N LYS A 170 -5.96 -5.04 10.45
CA LYS A 170 -7.01 -5.82 11.10
C LYS A 170 -7.03 -7.24 10.56
N PRO A 171 -7.52 -8.23 11.31
CA PRO A 171 -7.67 -9.58 10.81
C PRO A 171 -8.44 -9.60 9.47
N PHE A 172 -7.88 -10.29 8.50
CA PHE A 172 -8.50 -10.40 7.19
C PHE A 172 -9.84 -11.13 7.26
N SER A 173 -10.83 -10.55 6.64
CA SER A 173 -12.06 -11.22 6.21
C SER A 173 -12.62 -10.49 5.01
N LEU A 174 -13.34 -11.21 4.13
CA LEU A 174 -14.03 -10.58 3.00
C LEU A 174 -14.97 -9.49 3.47
N ARG A 175 -15.66 -9.72 4.60
CA ARG A 175 -16.55 -8.74 5.22
C ARG A 175 -15.79 -7.47 5.62
N ALA A 176 -14.65 -7.58 6.30
CA ALA A 176 -13.86 -6.42 6.74
C ALA A 176 -13.36 -5.63 5.53
N MET A 177 -12.81 -6.30 4.51
CA MET A 177 -12.38 -5.66 3.27
C MET A 177 -13.52 -4.88 2.60
N LEU A 178 -14.70 -5.46 2.48
CA LEU A 178 -15.84 -4.83 1.83
C LEU A 178 -16.47 -3.68 2.64
N LEU A 179 -16.54 -3.79 3.96
CA LEU A 179 -17.29 -2.85 4.81
C LEU A 179 -16.43 -1.84 5.55
N GLU A 180 -15.15 -2.11 5.77
CA GLU A 180 -14.23 -1.23 6.50
C GLU A 180 -13.14 -0.62 5.60
N GLY A 181 -12.94 -1.17 4.39
CA GLY A 181 -11.91 -0.75 3.45
C GLY A 181 -10.70 -1.66 3.50
N ASN A 182 -9.55 -1.18 3.02
CA ASN A 182 -8.33 -1.97 2.99
C ASN A 182 -7.78 -2.19 4.42
N VAL A 183 -7.96 -3.41 4.93
CA VAL A 183 -7.45 -3.82 6.26
C VAL A 183 -6.02 -4.35 6.20
N VAL A 184 -5.43 -4.44 5.02
CA VAL A 184 -4.06 -4.89 4.75
C VAL A 184 -3.22 -3.70 4.28
N PRO A 185 -2.50 -3.00 5.16
CA PRO A 185 -1.59 -1.94 4.75
C PRO A 185 -0.50 -2.49 3.84
N GLN A 186 -0.52 -2.09 2.57
CA GLN A 186 0.33 -2.64 1.52
C GLN A 186 1.82 -2.52 1.84
N ALA A 187 2.28 -1.35 2.30
CA ALA A 187 3.68 -1.10 2.65
C ALA A 187 4.20 -2.02 3.77
N ALA A 188 3.29 -2.66 4.52
CA ALA A 188 3.58 -3.56 5.64
C ALA A 188 3.20 -5.03 5.32
N ALA A 189 3.04 -5.39 4.03
CA ALA A 189 2.57 -6.71 3.62
C ALA A 189 3.69 -7.56 2.98
N PHE A 190 3.68 -8.85 3.32
CA PHE A 190 4.59 -9.87 2.84
C PHE A 190 3.79 -11.07 2.34
N TYR A 191 4.11 -11.57 1.16
CA TYR A 191 3.40 -12.66 0.49
C TYR A 191 4.31 -13.87 0.32
N THR A 192 3.78 -15.08 0.40
CA THR A 192 4.54 -16.25 -0.05
C THR A 192 4.53 -16.32 -1.57
N ARG A 193 5.64 -16.70 -2.20
CA ARG A 193 5.68 -16.92 -3.66
C ARG A 193 4.61 -17.93 -4.07
N ARG A 194 4.44 -19.00 -3.29
CA ARG A 194 3.41 -20.01 -3.52
C ARG A 194 2.00 -19.40 -3.63
N SER A 195 1.66 -18.44 -2.76
CA SER A 195 0.34 -17.81 -2.84
C SER A 195 0.16 -17.01 -4.11
N LEU A 196 1.19 -16.23 -4.52
CA LEU A 196 1.12 -15.44 -5.75
C LEU A 196 1.14 -16.32 -7.01
N ASP A 197 1.91 -17.39 -7.03
CA ASP A 197 1.91 -18.39 -8.12
C ASP A 197 0.54 -19.05 -8.27
N THR A 198 -0.20 -19.19 -7.18
CA THR A 198 -1.53 -19.82 -7.17
C THR A 198 -2.63 -18.87 -7.61
N VAL A 199 -2.67 -17.64 -7.05
CA VAL A 199 -3.78 -16.71 -7.30
C VAL A 199 -3.45 -15.69 -8.41
N GLY A 200 -2.21 -15.63 -8.86
CA GLY A 200 -1.70 -14.63 -9.80
C GLY A 200 -1.13 -13.40 -9.08
N TYR A 201 -0.32 -12.66 -9.82
CA TYR A 201 0.38 -11.45 -9.38
C TYR A 201 -0.52 -10.22 -9.44
N LEU A 202 0.03 -9.01 -9.32
CA LEU A 202 -0.75 -7.76 -9.43
C LEU A 202 -1.45 -7.66 -10.79
N ALA A 203 -2.69 -7.22 -10.79
CA ALA A 203 -3.44 -6.96 -12.01
C ALA A 203 -2.92 -5.67 -12.68
N ASN A 204 -2.44 -5.78 -13.94
CA ASN A 204 -1.85 -4.65 -14.66
C ASN A 204 -2.90 -3.65 -15.16
N ASP A 205 -4.17 -4.04 -15.20
CA ASP A 205 -5.32 -3.21 -15.61
C ASP A 205 -5.92 -2.42 -14.44
N LEU A 206 -5.43 -2.62 -13.21
CA LEU A 206 -5.78 -1.83 -12.04
C LEU A 206 -4.70 -0.80 -11.73
N GLU A 207 -5.12 0.45 -11.59
CA GLU A 207 -4.20 1.55 -11.34
C GLU A 207 -4.08 1.90 -9.84
N MET A 208 -5.20 1.82 -9.11
CA MET A 208 -5.29 2.33 -7.75
C MET A 208 -5.52 1.27 -6.69
N ILE A 209 -6.18 0.18 -7.00
CA ILE A 209 -6.57 -0.84 -6.02
C ILE A 209 -5.90 -2.20 -6.26
N MET A 210 -4.78 -2.23 -7.00
CA MET A 210 -4.07 -3.46 -7.30
C MET A 210 -3.62 -4.21 -6.03
N ASP A 211 -3.23 -3.50 -4.98
CA ASP A 211 -2.86 -4.05 -3.67
C ASP A 211 -4.07 -4.63 -2.91
N TYR A 212 -5.18 -3.91 -2.93
CA TYR A 212 -6.44 -4.33 -2.32
C TYR A 212 -6.96 -5.60 -3.02
N GLU A 213 -6.95 -5.62 -4.34
CA GLU A 213 -7.40 -6.75 -5.16
C GLU A 213 -6.53 -7.98 -4.96
N LEU A 214 -5.19 -7.82 -4.93
CA LEU A 214 -4.25 -8.89 -4.64
C LEU A 214 -4.48 -9.47 -3.24
N SER A 215 -4.57 -8.60 -2.24
CA SER A 215 -4.81 -9.00 -0.85
C SER A 215 -6.13 -9.76 -0.68
N LEU A 216 -7.17 -9.38 -1.43
CA LEU A 216 -8.44 -10.11 -1.48
C LEU A 216 -8.23 -11.52 -2.05
N ARG A 217 -7.59 -11.67 -3.21
CA ARG A 217 -7.37 -12.99 -3.81
C ARG A 217 -6.53 -13.89 -2.91
N VAL A 218 -5.46 -13.38 -2.34
CA VAL A 218 -4.61 -14.15 -1.43
C VAL A 218 -5.39 -14.54 -0.17
N GLY A 219 -6.07 -13.60 0.48
CA GLY A 219 -6.78 -13.85 1.73
C GLY A 219 -8.02 -14.74 1.58
N LEU A 220 -8.60 -14.83 0.38
CA LEU A 220 -9.69 -15.77 0.07
C LEU A 220 -9.15 -17.20 -0.15
N ALA A 221 -7.93 -17.36 -0.65
CA ALA A 221 -7.36 -18.65 -1.00
C ALA A 221 -6.46 -19.24 0.11
N PHE A 222 -5.91 -18.40 0.99
CA PHE A 222 -4.92 -18.79 1.98
C PHE A 222 -5.18 -18.15 3.34
N PRO A 223 -4.74 -18.77 4.46
CA PRO A 223 -4.68 -18.10 5.77
C PRO A 223 -3.83 -16.83 5.69
N SER A 224 -4.23 -15.83 6.44
CA SER A 224 -3.59 -14.52 6.50
C SER A 224 -3.25 -14.16 7.93
N VAL A 225 -2.06 -13.61 8.17
CA VAL A 225 -1.55 -13.31 9.51
C VAL A 225 -1.49 -11.80 9.72
N CYS A 226 -2.32 -11.29 10.63
CA CYS A 226 -2.25 -9.91 11.09
C CYS A 226 -1.24 -9.81 12.24
N ILE A 227 -0.15 -9.08 12.02
CA ILE A 227 0.93 -8.89 12.98
C ILE A 227 0.61 -7.66 13.85
N PRO A 228 0.58 -7.76 15.18
CA PRO A 228 0.25 -6.63 16.06
C PRO A 228 1.45 -5.68 16.25
N ARG A 229 2.06 -5.24 15.16
CA ARG A 229 3.23 -4.34 15.13
C ARG A 229 3.12 -3.35 13.98
N MET A 230 3.74 -2.20 14.16
CA MET A 230 4.01 -1.25 13.08
C MET A 230 5.22 -1.74 12.30
N LEU A 231 5.10 -1.88 10.98
CA LEU A 231 6.14 -2.43 10.11
C LEU A 231 6.61 -1.45 9.05
N ALA A 232 5.82 -0.42 8.74
CA ALA A 232 6.18 0.52 7.69
C ALA A 232 5.68 1.94 7.98
N ARG A 233 6.30 2.91 7.32
CA ARG A 233 5.79 4.27 7.12
C ARG A 233 5.19 4.35 5.73
N PHE A 234 3.94 4.79 5.65
CA PHE A 234 3.26 5.14 4.40
C PHE A 234 3.24 6.66 4.26
N ARG A 235 3.80 7.20 3.19
CA ARG A 235 3.91 8.65 3.01
C ARG A 235 2.73 9.21 2.25
N ASP A 236 2.03 10.16 2.86
CA ASP A 236 0.95 10.91 2.28
C ASP A 236 1.43 12.31 1.90
N HIS A 237 1.59 12.58 0.61
CA HIS A 237 2.10 13.84 0.09
C HIS A 237 1.28 14.34 -1.11
N PRO A 238 1.34 15.64 -1.49
CA PRO A 238 0.49 16.22 -2.54
C PRO A 238 0.59 15.54 -3.90
N ARG A 239 1.73 14.87 -4.21
CA ARG A 239 1.93 14.15 -5.46
C ARG A 239 1.61 12.66 -5.38
N SER A 240 1.15 12.15 -4.23
CA SER A 240 0.73 10.75 -4.08
C SER A 240 -0.42 10.42 -5.02
N LYS A 241 -0.38 9.24 -5.64
CA LYS A 241 -1.48 8.73 -6.48
C LYS A 241 -2.80 8.69 -5.70
N SER A 242 -2.77 8.23 -4.46
CA SER A 242 -3.93 8.10 -3.57
C SER A 242 -4.67 9.42 -3.35
N ARG A 243 -3.96 10.56 -3.35
CA ARG A 243 -4.57 11.89 -3.26
C ARG A 243 -5.17 12.36 -4.58
N ASN A 244 -4.54 12.04 -5.69
CA ASN A 244 -4.87 12.66 -6.97
C ASN A 244 -5.82 11.83 -7.84
N GLN A 245 -5.99 10.53 -7.56
CA GLN A 245 -6.73 9.61 -8.41
C GLN A 245 -7.91 8.91 -7.69
N PHE A 246 -8.50 9.56 -6.69
CA PHE A 246 -9.61 8.98 -5.91
C PHE A 246 -10.84 8.62 -6.75
N ALA A 247 -11.08 9.32 -7.88
CA ALA A 247 -12.16 8.96 -8.80
C ALA A 247 -11.91 7.61 -9.50
N THR A 248 -10.66 7.33 -9.85
CA THR A 248 -10.26 6.02 -10.38
C THR A 248 -10.41 4.95 -9.29
N THR A 249 -9.94 5.21 -8.08
CA THR A 249 -10.14 4.33 -6.91
C THR A 249 -11.61 3.96 -6.73
N GLY A 250 -12.51 4.94 -6.73
CA GLY A 250 -13.95 4.70 -6.58
C GLY A 250 -14.53 3.83 -7.70
N ARG A 251 -14.17 4.10 -8.96
CA ARG A 251 -14.63 3.29 -10.12
C ARG A 251 -14.13 1.86 -10.05
N GLU A 252 -12.85 1.67 -9.76
CA GLU A 252 -12.24 0.34 -9.67
C GLU A 252 -12.86 -0.48 -8.54
N LEU A 253 -13.06 0.11 -7.35
CA LEU A 253 -13.73 -0.55 -6.23
C LEU A 253 -15.18 -0.95 -6.56
N VAL A 254 -15.95 -0.07 -7.21
CA VAL A 254 -17.32 -0.39 -7.65
C VAL A 254 -17.32 -1.57 -8.63
N ASN A 255 -16.38 -1.58 -9.58
CA ASN A 255 -16.26 -2.66 -10.56
C ASN A 255 -15.81 -3.97 -9.90
N LEU A 256 -14.89 -3.91 -8.95
CA LEU A 256 -14.45 -5.06 -8.18
C LEU A 256 -15.62 -5.69 -7.40
N VAL A 257 -16.42 -4.90 -6.69
CA VAL A 257 -17.61 -5.41 -5.98
C VAL A 257 -18.60 -6.05 -6.94
N LYS A 258 -18.81 -5.49 -8.14
CA LYS A 258 -19.65 -6.09 -9.18
C LYS A 258 -19.09 -7.45 -9.63
N LYS A 259 -17.80 -7.53 -9.92
CA LYS A 259 -17.10 -8.76 -10.32
C LYS A 259 -17.25 -9.84 -9.25
N LEU A 260 -16.92 -9.52 -7.99
CA LEU A 260 -17.05 -10.44 -6.86
C LEU A 260 -18.51 -10.89 -6.62
N SER A 261 -19.52 -10.07 -6.97
CA SER A 261 -20.92 -10.42 -6.85
C SER A 261 -21.39 -11.47 -7.85
N THR A 262 -20.62 -11.71 -8.91
CA THR A 262 -20.90 -12.69 -9.96
C THR A 262 -19.95 -13.89 -9.94
N ASP A 263 -18.89 -13.82 -9.17
CA ASP A 263 -17.92 -14.91 -9.01
C ASP A 263 -18.52 -16.05 -8.18
N PRO A 264 -18.51 -17.31 -8.67
CA PRO A 264 -19.12 -18.43 -7.97
C PRO A 264 -18.63 -18.67 -6.55
N LEU A 265 -17.37 -18.31 -6.24
CA LEU A 265 -16.75 -18.51 -4.93
C LEU A 265 -17.19 -17.44 -3.92
N THR A 266 -17.47 -16.23 -4.38
CA THR A 266 -17.73 -15.08 -3.51
C THR A 266 -19.16 -14.54 -3.59
N ALA A 267 -19.91 -14.87 -4.66
CA ALA A 267 -21.21 -14.28 -4.97
C ALA A 267 -22.21 -14.34 -3.80
N ARG A 268 -22.26 -15.43 -3.04
CA ARG A 268 -23.18 -15.60 -1.90
C ARG A 268 -22.86 -14.60 -0.78
N GLU A 269 -21.62 -14.52 -0.36
CA GLU A 269 -21.20 -13.63 0.74
C GLU A 269 -21.23 -12.17 0.29
N VAL A 270 -20.68 -11.87 -0.89
CA VAL A 270 -20.70 -10.52 -1.47
C VAL A 270 -22.13 -10.06 -1.75
N GLY A 271 -23.00 -10.93 -2.21
CA GLY A 271 -24.42 -10.61 -2.45
C GLY A 271 -25.11 -10.04 -1.20
N ALA A 272 -24.86 -10.63 -0.03
CA ALA A 272 -25.38 -10.15 1.25
C ALA A 272 -24.78 -8.80 1.68
N LEU A 273 -23.55 -8.49 1.29
CA LEU A 273 -22.83 -7.29 1.70
C LEU A 273 -22.80 -6.20 0.61
N ARG A 274 -23.23 -6.51 -0.60
CA ARG A 274 -23.07 -5.68 -1.80
C ARG A 274 -23.56 -4.26 -1.62
N GLN A 275 -24.80 -4.09 -1.15
CA GLN A 275 -25.37 -2.75 -1.00
C GLN A 275 -24.62 -1.92 0.04
N ALA A 276 -24.27 -2.52 1.18
CA ALA A 276 -23.50 -1.85 2.22
C ALA A 276 -22.07 -1.49 1.75
N SER A 277 -21.42 -2.38 1.00
CA SER A 277 -20.09 -2.13 0.42
C SER A 277 -20.13 -0.99 -0.60
N LEU A 278 -21.05 -1.02 -1.54
CA LEU A 278 -21.21 0.05 -2.53
C LEU A 278 -21.59 1.38 -1.86
N SER A 279 -22.45 1.35 -0.83
CA SER A 279 -22.78 2.55 -0.04
C SER A 279 -21.53 3.15 0.60
N ARG A 280 -20.67 2.32 1.22
CA ARG A 280 -19.37 2.75 1.76
C ARG A 280 -18.52 3.42 0.70
N ILE A 281 -18.34 2.78 -0.44
CA ILE A 281 -17.48 3.29 -1.53
C ILE A 281 -17.98 4.66 -1.99
N HIS A 282 -19.28 4.80 -2.23
CA HIS A 282 -19.84 6.09 -2.64
C HIS A 282 -19.74 7.16 -1.56
N TYR A 283 -19.88 6.77 -0.29
CA TYR A 283 -19.72 7.70 0.83
C TYR A 283 -18.27 8.23 0.92
N GLU A 284 -17.29 7.35 0.86
CA GLU A 284 -15.86 7.71 0.88
C GLU A 284 -15.47 8.53 -0.36
N TRP A 285 -16.09 8.22 -1.50
CA TRP A 285 -15.91 9.01 -2.71
C TRP A 285 -16.45 10.44 -2.54
N ALA A 286 -17.62 10.61 -1.93
CA ALA A 286 -18.16 11.94 -1.61
C ALA A 286 -17.23 12.73 -0.69
N LEU A 287 -16.66 12.09 0.34
CA LEU A 287 -15.65 12.73 1.21
C LEU A 287 -14.41 13.14 0.44
N SER A 288 -13.92 12.30 -0.47
CA SER A 288 -12.74 12.61 -1.30
C SER A 288 -13.02 13.78 -2.26
N CYS A 289 -14.21 13.86 -2.86
CA CYS A 289 -14.60 15.01 -3.68
C CYS A 289 -14.53 16.32 -2.88
N ILE A 290 -14.99 16.34 -1.63
CA ILE A 290 -14.90 17.50 -0.75
C ILE A 290 -13.45 17.87 -0.44
N ALA A 291 -12.65 16.87 -0.05
CA ALA A 291 -11.25 17.07 0.31
C ALA A 291 -10.42 17.67 -0.84
N HIS A 292 -10.84 17.45 -2.09
CA HIS A 292 -10.18 17.94 -3.30
C HIS A 292 -10.92 19.10 -3.97
N ASP A 293 -11.86 19.75 -3.27
CA ASP A 293 -12.64 20.92 -3.74
C ASP A 293 -13.31 20.70 -5.11
N GLN A 294 -13.79 19.48 -5.38
CA GLN A 294 -14.52 19.19 -6.62
C GLN A 294 -15.94 19.72 -6.56
N ARG A 295 -16.19 20.80 -7.30
CA ARG A 295 -17.46 21.54 -7.32
C ARG A 295 -18.32 21.26 -8.58
N ASP A 296 -18.31 20.04 -9.07
CA ASP A 296 -19.03 19.61 -10.27
C ASP A 296 -20.36 18.88 -9.96
N GLY A 297 -20.81 18.91 -8.71
CA GLY A 297 -21.98 18.19 -8.22
C GLY A 297 -21.74 16.68 -7.98
N SER A 298 -20.49 16.21 -8.10
CA SER A 298 -20.15 14.80 -7.87
C SER A 298 -20.36 14.40 -6.41
N THR A 299 -20.02 15.27 -5.46
CA THR A 299 -20.25 15.05 -4.02
C THR A 299 -21.69 14.68 -3.73
N GLY A 300 -22.65 15.50 -4.19
CA GLY A 300 -24.08 15.28 -3.99
C GLY A 300 -24.60 13.99 -4.67
N ARG A 301 -24.06 13.67 -5.84
CA ARG A 301 -24.40 12.43 -6.57
C ARG A 301 -23.95 11.20 -5.78
N HIS A 302 -22.72 11.15 -5.33
CA HIS A 302 -22.20 10.02 -4.58
C HIS A 302 -22.87 9.87 -3.21
N LEU A 303 -23.15 10.96 -2.50
CA LEU A 303 -23.88 10.87 -1.24
C LEU A 303 -25.31 10.34 -1.44
N ARG A 304 -26.03 10.83 -2.45
CA ARG A 304 -27.39 10.30 -2.78
C ARG A 304 -27.34 8.81 -3.10
N GLU A 305 -26.35 8.37 -3.86
CA GLU A 305 -26.21 6.94 -4.20
C GLU A 305 -25.86 6.11 -2.96
N SER A 306 -25.01 6.58 -2.08
CA SER A 306 -24.73 5.93 -0.79
C SER A 306 -26.00 5.76 0.04
N LEU A 307 -26.78 6.81 0.21
CA LEU A 307 -28.04 6.78 0.96
C LEU A 307 -29.09 5.84 0.31
N ARG A 308 -29.16 5.84 -1.03
CA ARG A 308 -30.07 4.95 -1.77
C ARG A 308 -29.72 3.47 -1.58
N LEU A 309 -28.43 3.14 -1.55
CA LEU A 309 -27.95 1.77 -1.46
C LEU A 309 -28.07 1.20 -0.04
N HIS A 310 -27.64 1.94 0.97
CA HIS A 310 -27.67 1.49 2.36
C HIS A 310 -27.67 2.68 3.32
N PRO A 311 -28.84 3.26 3.66
CA PRO A 311 -28.95 4.47 4.49
C PRO A 311 -28.23 4.40 5.83
N ALA A 312 -28.26 3.24 6.48
CA ALA A 312 -27.65 3.04 7.80
C ALA A 312 -26.12 3.27 7.80
N TYR A 313 -25.44 3.08 6.66
CA TYR A 313 -24.01 3.35 6.57
C TYR A 313 -23.70 4.85 6.72
N ALA A 314 -24.39 5.69 5.96
CA ALA A 314 -24.23 7.14 6.03
C ALA A 314 -24.77 7.72 7.36
N MET A 315 -25.95 7.26 7.83
CA MET A 315 -26.54 7.72 9.10
C MET A 315 -25.75 7.29 10.33
N GLY A 316 -25.02 6.17 10.27
CA GLY A 316 -24.11 5.73 11.33
C GLY A 316 -22.88 6.64 11.55
N ARG A 317 -22.71 7.66 10.69
CA ARG A 317 -21.60 8.64 10.73
C ARG A 317 -22.10 10.08 10.74
N PRO A 318 -22.90 10.50 11.73
CA PRO A 318 -23.68 11.74 11.69
C PRO A 318 -22.81 13.00 11.53
N MET A 319 -21.64 13.07 12.17
CA MET A 319 -20.75 14.25 12.06
C MET A 319 -20.17 14.40 10.66
N GLN A 320 -19.72 13.31 10.03
CA GLN A 320 -19.21 13.33 8.65
C GLN A 320 -20.34 13.62 7.66
N SER A 321 -21.51 13.03 7.86
CA SER A 321 -22.70 13.28 7.01
C SER A 321 -23.17 14.74 7.10
N ALA A 322 -23.15 15.34 8.28
CA ALA A 322 -23.46 16.78 8.47
C ALA A 322 -22.43 17.68 7.76
N TYR A 323 -21.16 17.30 7.80
CA TYR A 323 -20.10 18.01 7.08
C TYR A 323 -20.34 17.95 5.55
N ILE A 324 -20.59 16.76 5.01
CA ILE A 324 -20.91 16.57 3.59
C ILE A 324 -22.12 17.37 3.16
N LEU A 325 -23.21 17.33 3.95
CA LEU A 325 -24.43 18.11 3.66
C LEU A 325 -24.18 19.61 3.64
N LYS A 326 -23.37 20.12 4.58
CA LYS A 326 -22.98 21.53 4.60
C LYS A 326 -22.21 21.95 3.34
N GLU A 327 -21.28 21.10 2.87
CA GLU A 327 -20.55 21.41 1.65
C GLU A 327 -21.42 21.32 0.39
N ILE A 328 -22.36 20.37 0.32
CA ILE A 328 -23.37 20.32 -0.78
C ILE A 328 -24.21 21.58 -0.81
N LEU A 329 -24.68 22.08 0.34
CA LEU A 329 -25.44 23.33 0.41
C LEU A 329 -24.62 24.53 -0.06
N ARG A 330 -23.32 24.57 0.23
CA ARG A 330 -22.42 25.58 -0.30
C ARG A 330 -22.26 25.51 -1.82
N GLU A 331 -22.13 24.31 -2.39
CA GLU A 331 -22.06 24.11 -3.85
C GLU A 331 -23.33 24.62 -4.55
N VAL A 332 -24.50 24.28 -4.01
CA VAL A 332 -25.80 24.72 -4.55
C VAL A 332 -25.94 26.25 -4.49
N SER A 333 -25.56 26.86 -3.38
CA SER A 333 -25.62 28.33 -3.22
C SER A 333 -24.68 29.06 -4.18
N ALA A 334 -23.49 28.50 -4.42
CA ALA A 334 -22.49 29.09 -5.32
C ALA A 334 -22.91 29.00 -6.81
N THR A 335 -23.70 27.99 -7.18
CA THR A 335 -24.22 27.83 -8.55
C THR A 335 -25.40 28.78 -8.83
N GLN A 336 -26.15 29.17 -7.81
CA GLN A 336 -27.26 30.12 -7.95
C GLN A 336 -26.83 31.59 -8.02
N THR A 337 -25.58 31.89 -7.64
CA THR A 337 -25.02 33.26 -7.62
C THR A 337 -24.16 33.62 -8.84
N ARG A 338 -24.05 32.75 -9.85
CA ARG A 338 -23.45 33.13 -11.13
C ARG A 338 -24.45 33.89 -11.97
N PRO A 339 -24.27 35.18 -12.26
CA PRO A 339 -25.12 35.88 -13.21
C PRO A 339 -24.93 35.29 -14.60
N ILE A 340 -26.04 35.22 -15.34
CA ILE A 340 -26.12 34.78 -16.75
C ILE A 340 -25.32 35.71 -17.63
#